data_3a714df488b77a9be753d2b1c60e7c84
#
_entry.id   3a714df488b77a9be753d2b1c60e7c84
#
_cell.length_a   1.000
_cell.length_b   1.000
_cell.length_c   1.000
_cell.angle_alpha   90.00
_cell.angle_beta   90.00
_cell.angle_gamma   90.00
#
_symmetry.space_group_name_H-M   'P 1'
#
loop_
_entity.id
_entity.type
_entity.pdbx_description
1 polymer ?
#
loop_
_entity_poly.entity_id
_entity_poly.type
_entity_poly.pdbx_seq_one_letter_code
_entity_poly.pdbx_strand_id
1 'polypeptide(L)'
;MSDKAQAVIEVKNLDITFKMPTGNVHALRGVDFTLRENEVLALVGESGCGKSITAKTIMGILPENGVINSGEVIFHDGGEAVDLLKKKPAWRRKNINGSKISMIFQDPMTSLNPTMSIGSQLIVAIRNHEEVSKKEAYARSLELLYEVGITDPERTMEQYPHQLSGGMRQRIVIAIALSRNPKVIICDEPTTALDVTIQNRILDLIQKIQRTRGISVIFITHNLGVVAKIADYVGVMYAGKIIEFGNIFDVFFDPRHPYTWGLLSAIPDVSDEKGDLYSIPGTPPNLANEIVGDAFAPRNPYALDIDFKAEPPMFKVSSTHYVASWLMDERAPKVEMPETLKERIASMRKEGLFYVEGRS
;
A
#
# COMPACT_ATOMS: atom_id res chain seq x y z
N MET A 1 6.17 28.55 6.74
CA MET A 1 7.25 27.55 6.86
C MET A 1 6.56 26.23 7.09
N SER A 2 6.43 25.41 6.05
CA SER A 2 5.83 24.07 6.16
C SER A 2 6.82 23.21 6.95
N ASP A 3 6.45 22.84 8.19
CA ASP A 3 7.11 21.78 8.94
C ASP A 3 7.13 20.55 8.04
N LYS A 4 8.32 20.15 7.58
CA LYS A 4 8.45 18.87 6.85
C LYS A 4 8.11 17.77 7.84
N ALA A 5 6.93 17.15 7.67
CA ALA A 5 6.52 16.01 8.48
C ALA A 5 7.68 15.01 8.55
N GLN A 6 7.99 14.52 9.77
CA GLN A 6 9.12 13.63 10.01
C GLN A 6 8.87 12.27 9.34
N ALA A 7 9.93 11.61 8.88
CA ALA A 7 9.84 10.25 8.42
C ALA A 7 9.43 9.34 9.58
N VAL A 8 8.49 8.41 9.33
CA VAL A 8 8.11 7.37 10.28
C VAL A 8 8.61 5.98 9.83
N ILE A 9 8.64 5.73 8.52
CA ILE A 9 9.30 4.57 7.93
C ILE A 9 10.13 5.03 6.73
N GLU A 10 11.38 4.61 6.67
CA GLU A 10 12.22 4.71 5.49
C GLU A 10 12.61 3.31 5.02
N VAL A 11 12.31 3.00 3.77
CA VAL A 11 12.78 1.79 3.07
C VAL A 11 13.87 2.23 2.10
N LYS A 12 15.06 1.62 2.21
CA LYS A 12 16.23 1.99 1.43
C LYS A 12 16.80 0.76 0.72
N ASN A 13 16.88 0.83 -0.60
CA ASN A 13 17.47 -0.18 -1.49
C ASN A 13 17.09 -1.62 -1.10
N LEU A 14 15.79 -1.84 -0.83
CA LEU A 14 15.31 -3.14 -0.38
C LEU A 14 15.32 -4.15 -1.53
N ASP A 15 16.14 -5.18 -1.40
CA ASP A 15 16.36 -6.22 -2.40
C ASP A 15 16.08 -7.61 -1.81
N ILE A 16 15.19 -8.37 -2.47
CA ILE A 16 14.71 -9.65 -1.95
C ILE A 16 14.58 -10.69 -3.06
N THR A 17 15.13 -11.87 -2.79
CA THR A 17 15.02 -13.05 -3.65
C THR A 17 14.33 -14.20 -2.92
N PHE A 18 13.39 -14.86 -3.58
CA PHE A 18 12.81 -16.13 -3.11
C PHE A 18 13.52 -17.31 -3.74
N LYS A 19 13.98 -18.23 -2.90
CA LYS A 19 14.55 -19.51 -3.32
C LYS A 19 13.41 -20.48 -3.60
N MET A 20 13.26 -20.88 -4.87
CA MET A 20 12.25 -21.84 -5.29
C MET A 20 12.92 -23.10 -5.87
N PRO A 21 12.29 -24.27 -5.84
CA PRO A 21 12.84 -25.50 -6.46
C PRO A 21 13.16 -25.33 -7.96
N THR A 22 12.41 -24.44 -8.64
CA THR A 22 12.52 -24.16 -10.09
C THR A 22 13.47 -23.02 -10.42
N GLY A 23 14.14 -22.43 -9.44
CA GLY A 23 15.02 -21.28 -9.61
C GLY A 23 14.71 -20.13 -8.65
N ASN A 24 15.56 -19.13 -8.62
CA ASN A 24 15.37 -17.98 -7.76
C ASN A 24 14.44 -16.96 -8.41
N VAL A 25 13.55 -16.34 -7.62
CA VAL A 25 12.66 -15.26 -8.07
C VAL A 25 13.11 -13.97 -7.41
N HIS A 26 13.59 -12.99 -8.18
CA HIS A 26 14.07 -11.70 -7.70
C HIS A 26 12.89 -10.74 -7.50
N ALA A 27 12.23 -10.85 -6.36
CA ALA A 27 10.92 -10.26 -6.10
C ALA A 27 10.95 -8.75 -5.80
N LEU A 28 12.01 -8.25 -5.14
CA LEU A 28 12.28 -6.82 -4.96
C LEU A 28 13.69 -6.51 -5.43
N ARG A 29 13.86 -5.42 -6.18
CA ARG A 29 15.05 -5.08 -6.94
C ARG A 29 15.53 -3.66 -6.60
N GLY A 30 15.71 -3.35 -5.30
CA GLY A 30 16.08 -2.04 -4.83
C GLY A 30 14.89 -1.09 -4.70
N VAL A 31 14.00 -1.38 -3.75
CA VAL A 31 12.84 -0.53 -3.46
C VAL A 31 13.22 0.55 -2.45
N ASP A 32 12.91 1.81 -2.81
CA ASP A 32 13.15 3.00 -1.99
C ASP A 32 11.88 3.81 -1.83
N PHE A 33 11.49 4.14 -0.60
CA PHE A 33 10.47 5.13 -0.30
C PHE A 33 10.52 5.58 1.16
N THR A 34 9.84 6.71 1.44
CA THR A 34 9.66 7.24 2.79
C THR A 34 8.19 7.46 3.06
N LEU A 35 7.69 6.89 4.17
CA LEU A 35 6.38 7.24 4.75
C LEU A 35 6.62 8.30 5.84
N ARG A 36 5.87 9.39 5.80
CA ARG A 36 5.94 10.44 6.82
C ARG A 36 4.81 10.32 7.84
N GLU A 37 4.96 11.04 8.94
CA GLU A 37 3.91 11.11 9.96
C GLU A 37 2.60 11.67 9.39
N ASN A 38 1.49 11.05 9.77
CA ASN A 38 0.13 11.42 9.35
C ASN A 38 -0.12 11.37 7.83
N GLU A 39 0.71 10.64 7.08
CA GLU A 39 0.64 10.50 5.63
C GLU A 39 0.03 9.16 5.23
N VAL A 40 -0.70 9.14 4.13
CA VAL A 40 -1.13 7.94 3.43
C VAL A 40 -0.29 7.77 2.17
N LEU A 41 0.61 6.79 2.19
CA LEU A 41 1.38 6.36 1.02
C LEU A 41 0.72 5.17 0.37
N ALA A 42 0.26 5.31 -0.88
CA ALA A 42 -0.22 4.18 -1.66
C ALA A 42 0.90 3.51 -2.46
N LEU A 43 0.97 2.18 -2.41
CA LEU A 43 1.79 1.38 -3.33
C LEU A 43 0.86 0.69 -4.33
N VAL A 44 1.03 0.99 -5.61
CA VAL A 44 0.16 0.51 -6.69
C VAL A 44 0.93 -0.22 -7.79
N GLY A 45 0.25 -1.05 -8.56
CA GLY A 45 0.82 -1.79 -9.69
C GLY A 45 0.12 -3.14 -9.89
N GLU A 46 0.46 -3.85 -10.95
CA GLU A 46 -0.10 -5.16 -11.28
C GLU A 46 0.18 -6.20 -10.18
N SER A 47 -0.57 -7.30 -10.19
CA SER A 47 -0.33 -8.42 -9.26
C SER A 47 1.08 -8.99 -9.48
N GLY A 48 1.75 -9.35 -8.38
CA GLY A 48 3.11 -9.91 -8.42
C GLY A 48 4.23 -8.87 -8.53
N CYS A 49 3.97 -7.56 -8.61
CA CYS A 49 5.04 -6.55 -8.75
C CYS A 49 5.84 -6.27 -7.44
N GLY A 50 5.52 -6.92 -6.30
CA GLY A 50 6.30 -6.82 -5.07
C GLY A 50 5.63 -6.09 -3.90
N LYS A 51 4.44 -5.49 -4.05
CA LYS A 51 3.75 -4.69 -3.01
C LYS A 51 3.60 -5.40 -1.67
N SER A 52 2.94 -6.56 -1.66
CA SER A 52 2.72 -7.35 -0.43
C SER A 52 4.01 -7.91 0.16
N ILE A 53 5.04 -8.16 -0.67
CA ILE A 53 6.36 -8.59 -0.20
C ILE A 53 7.03 -7.46 0.57
N THR A 54 6.97 -6.23 0.07
CA THR A 54 7.44 -5.04 0.77
C THR A 54 6.77 -4.90 2.15
N ALA A 55 5.44 -5.00 2.20
CA ALA A 55 4.67 -4.95 3.46
C ALA A 55 5.09 -6.05 4.44
N LYS A 56 5.17 -7.31 3.99
CA LYS A 56 5.59 -8.45 4.81
C LYS A 56 7.00 -8.29 5.33
N THR A 57 7.89 -7.68 4.55
CA THR A 57 9.28 -7.42 4.98
C THR A 57 9.32 -6.36 6.07
N ILE A 58 8.58 -5.27 5.94
CA ILE A 58 8.44 -4.25 6.99
C ILE A 58 7.91 -4.91 8.27
N MET A 59 6.92 -5.79 8.18
CA MET A 59 6.37 -6.54 9.32
C MET A 59 7.30 -7.65 9.84
N GLY A 60 8.32 -8.08 9.08
CA GLY A 60 9.21 -9.21 9.43
C GLY A 60 8.51 -10.56 9.46
N ILE A 61 7.57 -10.73 8.57
CA ILE A 61 6.82 -11.99 8.34
C ILE A 61 7.07 -12.52 6.93
N LEU A 62 8.26 -12.27 6.40
CA LEU A 62 8.66 -12.83 5.11
C LEU A 62 8.69 -14.37 5.23
N PRO A 63 8.21 -15.12 4.20
CA PRO A 63 8.33 -16.57 4.17
C PRO A 63 9.79 -17.05 4.29
N GLU A 64 9.98 -18.27 4.82
CA GLU A 64 11.32 -18.80 5.12
C GLU A 64 12.24 -18.94 3.90
N ASN A 65 11.66 -19.13 2.71
CA ASN A 65 12.40 -19.18 1.44
C ASN A 65 12.76 -17.80 0.89
N GLY A 66 12.33 -16.70 1.55
CA GLY A 66 12.69 -15.33 1.20
C GLY A 66 14.03 -14.92 1.81
N VAL A 67 14.94 -14.43 0.98
CA VAL A 67 16.26 -13.94 1.37
C VAL A 67 16.33 -12.45 1.11
N ILE A 68 16.66 -11.68 2.15
CA ILE A 68 16.95 -10.26 2.04
C ILE A 68 18.42 -10.16 1.59
N ASN A 69 18.65 -9.71 0.36
CA ASN A 69 19.99 -9.58 -0.20
C ASN A 69 20.68 -8.31 0.30
N SER A 70 19.93 -7.20 0.34
CA SER A 70 20.40 -5.90 0.81
C SER A 70 19.23 -5.00 1.23
N GLY A 71 19.56 -3.84 1.78
CA GLY A 71 18.62 -2.78 2.12
C GLY A 71 18.43 -2.58 3.61
N GLU A 72 17.68 -1.54 3.93
CA GLU A 72 17.34 -1.16 5.30
C GLU A 72 15.86 -0.80 5.39
N VAL A 73 15.25 -1.08 6.55
CA VAL A 73 13.90 -0.62 6.92
C VAL A 73 14.01 0.11 8.25
N ILE A 74 14.08 1.42 8.19
CA ILE A 74 14.26 2.28 9.36
C ILE A 74 12.89 2.72 9.87
N PHE A 75 12.58 2.39 11.11
CA PHE A 75 11.40 2.87 11.82
C PHE A 75 11.83 3.95 12.83
N HIS A 76 11.16 5.11 12.76
CA HIS A 76 11.40 6.24 13.65
C HIS A 76 10.32 6.31 14.74
N ASP A 77 10.74 6.27 16.00
CA ASP A 77 9.85 6.33 17.16
C ASP A 77 10.35 7.33 18.19
N GLY A 78 9.77 8.52 18.19
CA GLY A 78 10.05 9.53 19.22
C GLY A 78 11.51 9.99 19.31
N GLY A 79 12.22 10.04 18.18
CA GLY A 79 13.62 10.45 18.09
C GLY A 79 14.63 9.27 18.02
N GLU A 80 14.17 8.04 18.25
CA GLU A 80 14.97 6.83 18.01
C GLU A 80 14.74 6.29 16.60
N ALA A 81 15.81 5.91 15.90
CA ALA A 81 15.78 5.26 14.60
C ALA A 81 16.22 3.80 14.74
N VAL A 82 15.38 2.87 14.33
CA VAL A 82 15.62 1.43 14.46
C VAL A 82 15.54 0.76 13.10
N ASP A 83 16.65 0.15 12.65
CA ASP A 83 16.62 -0.72 11.49
C ASP A 83 15.94 -2.05 11.85
N LEU A 84 14.73 -2.24 11.31
CA LEU A 84 13.91 -3.42 11.59
C LEU A 84 14.54 -4.70 11.03
N LEU A 85 15.30 -4.64 9.94
CA LEU A 85 15.90 -5.83 9.34
C LEU A 85 17.01 -6.42 10.23
N LYS A 86 17.68 -5.59 11.03
CA LYS A 86 18.72 -6.03 11.97
C LYS A 86 18.17 -6.60 13.29
N LYS A 87 16.84 -6.52 13.52
CA LYS A 87 16.22 -7.01 14.75
C LYS A 87 15.72 -8.45 14.62
N LYS A 88 15.96 -9.25 15.66
CA LYS A 88 15.48 -10.65 15.71
C LYS A 88 13.95 -10.70 15.69
N PRO A 89 13.32 -11.73 15.08
CA PRO A 89 11.86 -11.87 15.02
C PRO A 89 11.17 -11.79 16.38
N ALA A 90 11.74 -12.38 17.42
CA ALA A 90 11.18 -12.33 18.78
C ALA A 90 11.16 -10.89 19.35
N TRP A 91 12.21 -10.09 19.10
CA TRP A 91 12.24 -8.69 19.51
C TRP A 91 11.18 -7.87 18.76
N ARG A 92 11.06 -8.07 17.44
CA ARG A 92 10.06 -7.38 16.60
C ARG A 92 8.64 -7.68 17.06
N ARG A 93 8.32 -8.97 17.33
CA ARG A 93 7.00 -9.36 17.87
C ARG A 93 6.68 -8.67 19.19
N LYS A 94 7.66 -8.51 20.07
CA LYS A 94 7.46 -7.88 21.38
C LYS A 94 7.33 -6.35 21.32
N ASN A 95 8.12 -5.68 20.46
CA ASN A 95 8.30 -4.23 20.53
C ASN A 95 7.68 -3.46 19.37
N ILE A 96 7.39 -4.10 18.24
CA ILE A 96 6.95 -3.45 17.00
C ILE A 96 5.60 -3.97 16.54
N ASN A 97 5.50 -5.28 16.25
CA ASN A 97 4.34 -5.85 15.57
C ASN A 97 3.10 -5.78 16.45
N GLY A 98 2.02 -5.19 15.91
CA GLY A 98 0.76 -4.97 16.61
C GLY A 98 0.78 -3.81 17.62
N SER A 99 1.95 -3.33 18.06
CA SER A 99 2.05 -2.23 19.01
C SER A 99 2.44 -0.89 18.39
N LYS A 100 3.37 -0.89 17.48
CA LYS A 100 3.86 0.30 16.76
C LYS A 100 3.46 0.26 15.29
N ILE A 101 3.55 -0.92 14.68
CA ILE A 101 3.16 -1.18 13.31
C ILE A 101 2.16 -2.33 13.32
N SER A 102 0.96 -2.09 12.78
CA SER A 102 -0.07 -3.11 12.58
C SER A 102 -0.31 -3.36 11.10
N MET A 103 -0.86 -4.53 10.77
CA MET A 103 -1.17 -4.88 9.38
C MET A 103 -2.58 -5.43 9.25
N ILE A 104 -3.29 -4.96 8.24
CA ILE A 104 -4.56 -5.48 7.76
C ILE A 104 -4.28 -6.27 6.49
N PHE A 105 -4.54 -7.58 6.52
CA PHE A 105 -4.30 -8.48 5.40
C PHE A 105 -5.45 -8.47 4.40
N GLN A 106 -5.17 -8.95 3.19
CA GLN A 106 -6.07 -8.96 2.05
C GLN A 106 -7.40 -9.69 2.31
N ASP A 107 -7.37 -10.82 3.05
CA ASP A 107 -8.56 -11.62 3.30
C ASP A 107 -8.96 -11.58 4.80
N PRO A 108 -10.09 -10.95 5.12
CA PRO A 108 -10.59 -10.92 6.50
C PRO A 108 -11.02 -12.29 7.02
N MET A 109 -11.32 -13.26 6.12
CA MET A 109 -11.69 -14.61 6.50
C MET A 109 -10.53 -15.39 7.11
N THR A 110 -9.31 -15.18 6.60
CA THR A 110 -8.10 -15.82 7.11
C THR A 110 -7.49 -15.06 8.28
N SER A 111 -7.87 -13.79 8.48
CA SER A 111 -7.35 -12.93 9.55
C SER A 111 -8.02 -13.18 10.89
N LEU A 112 -9.27 -13.67 10.91
CA LEU A 112 -10.02 -13.99 12.12
C LEU A 112 -10.01 -15.49 12.40
N ASN A 113 -9.77 -15.87 13.65
CA ASN A 113 -9.85 -17.29 14.05
C ASN A 113 -11.33 -17.72 14.09
N PRO A 114 -11.77 -18.68 13.24
CA PRO A 114 -13.17 -19.08 13.14
C PRO A 114 -13.71 -19.81 14.39
N THR A 115 -12.83 -20.31 15.25
CA THR A 115 -13.20 -21.07 16.46
C THR A 115 -13.27 -20.20 17.72
N MET A 116 -12.96 -18.91 17.63
CA MET A 116 -12.98 -17.97 18.73
C MET A 116 -14.05 -16.89 18.50
N SER A 117 -14.75 -16.48 19.58
CA SER A 117 -15.63 -15.32 19.50
C SER A 117 -14.85 -14.04 19.24
N ILE A 118 -15.50 -13.03 18.65
CA ILE A 118 -14.90 -11.73 18.33
C ILE A 118 -14.32 -11.07 19.59
N GLY A 119 -15.09 -11.10 20.69
CA GLY A 119 -14.65 -10.55 21.97
C GLY A 119 -13.39 -11.23 22.50
N SER A 120 -13.31 -12.56 22.38
CA SER A 120 -12.10 -13.28 22.79
C SER A 120 -10.87 -12.85 21.99
N GLN A 121 -11.01 -12.65 20.68
CA GLN A 121 -9.91 -12.21 19.81
C GLN A 121 -9.46 -10.78 20.13
N LEU A 122 -10.40 -9.84 20.33
CA LEU A 122 -10.08 -8.46 20.70
C LEU A 122 -9.40 -8.38 22.08
N ILE A 123 -9.93 -9.09 23.08
CA ILE A 123 -9.35 -9.14 24.43
C ILE A 123 -7.91 -9.69 24.37
N VAL A 124 -7.68 -10.74 23.59
CA VAL A 124 -6.33 -11.31 23.39
C VAL A 124 -5.41 -10.29 22.73
N ALA A 125 -5.86 -9.59 21.68
CA ALA A 125 -5.08 -8.58 20.98
C ALA A 125 -4.64 -7.43 21.92
N ILE A 126 -5.54 -6.98 22.79
CA ILE A 126 -5.23 -5.94 23.78
C ILE A 126 -4.24 -6.46 24.84
N ARG A 127 -4.48 -7.64 25.41
CA ARG A 127 -3.72 -8.17 26.54
C ARG A 127 -2.36 -8.78 26.19
N ASN A 128 -2.15 -9.16 24.93
CA ASN A 128 -0.87 -9.77 24.51
C ASN A 128 0.37 -8.93 24.80
N HIS A 129 0.22 -7.63 24.99
CA HIS A 129 1.33 -6.72 25.17
C HIS A 129 1.10 -5.69 26.31
N GLU A 130 -0.04 -5.73 26.97
CA GLU A 130 -0.36 -4.86 28.10
C GLU A 130 -0.90 -5.69 29.29
N GLU A 131 -0.41 -5.37 30.47
CA GLU A 131 -0.92 -5.97 31.70
C GLU A 131 -2.21 -5.27 32.14
N VAL A 132 -3.29 -5.51 31.41
CA VAL A 132 -4.61 -4.99 31.75
C VAL A 132 -5.57 -6.11 32.19
N SER A 133 -6.52 -5.78 33.06
CA SER A 133 -7.53 -6.72 33.52
C SER A 133 -8.44 -7.15 32.36
N LYS A 134 -9.05 -8.35 32.48
CA LYS A 134 -10.03 -8.81 31.48
C LYS A 134 -11.21 -7.86 31.35
N LYS A 135 -11.64 -7.25 32.45
CA LYS A 135 -12.75 -6.27 32.47
C LYS A 135 -12.40 -5.01 31.70
N GLU A 136 -11.19 -4.50 31.88
CA GLU A 136 -10.70 -3.33 31.17
C GLU A 136 -10.51 -3.62 29.67
N ALA A 137 -9.91 -4.77 29.32
CA ALA A 137 -9.77 -5.19 27.92
C ALA A 137 -11.14 -5.36 27.25
N TYR A 138 -12.16 -5.85 27.96
CA TYR A 138 -13.54 -5.94 27.46
C TYR A 138 -14.12 -4.54 27.17
N ALA A 139 -13.99 -3.59 28.10
CA ALA A 139 -14.48 -2.22 27.91
C ALA A 139 -13.81 -1.55 26.70
N ARG A 140 -12.49 -1.63 26.60
CA ARG A 140 -11.73 -1.12 25.42
C ARG A 140 -12.15 -1.82 24.12
N SER A 141 -12.50 -3.11 24.16
CA SER A 141 -13.00 -3.82 22.98
C SER A 141 -14.33 -3.27 22.49
N LEU A 142 -15.25 -2.92 23.39
CA LEU A 142 -16.51 -2.28 23.04
C LEU A 142 -16.29 -0.90 22.39
N GLU A 143 -15.39 -0.08 22.97
CA GLU A 143 -15.03 1.23 22.41
C GLU A 143 -14.48 1.10 20.99
N LEU A 144 -13.57 0.14 20.75
CA LEU A 144 -13.01 -0.12 19.43
C LEU A 144 -14.08 -0.56 18.41
N LEU A 145 -14.99 -1.46 18.81
CA LEU A 145 -16.08 -1.89 17.95
C LEU A 145 -17.02 -0.73 17.61
N TYR A 146 -17.30 0.13 18.58
CA TYR A 146 -18.09 1.33 18.34
C TYR A 146 -17.39 2.30 17.37
N GLU A 147 -16.09 2.53 17.57
CA GLU A 147 -15.28 3.41 16.72
C GLU A 147 -15.25 2.97 15.24
N VAL A 148 -15.18 1.66 15.00
CA VAL A 148 -15.24 1.13 13.63
C VAL A 148 -16.66 1.02 13.08
N GLY A 149 -17.66 1.51 13.82
CA GLY A 149 -19.04 1.62 13.38
C GLY A 149 -19.82 0.31 13.44
N ILE A 150 -19.55 -0.55 14.43
CA ILE A 150 -20.41 -1.69 14.78
C ILE A 150 -21.57 -1.14 15.64
N THR A 151 -22.81 -1.42 15.23
CA THR A 151 -24.02 -0.87 15.84
C THR A 151 -24.39 -1.52 17.17
N ASP A 152 -24.07 -2.80 17.36
CA ASP A 152 -24.36 -3.59 18.57
C ASP A 152 -23.05 -4.29 19.00
N PRO A 153 -22.14 -3.56 19.69
CA PRO A 153 -20.86 -4.09 20.11
C PRO A 153 -20.97 -5.26 21.08
N GLU A 154 -21.86 -5.19 22.07
CA GLU A 154 -22.05 -6.22 23.10
C GLU A 154 -22.42 -7.55 22.47
N ARG A 155 -23.42 -7.56 21.60
CA ARG A 155 -23.82 -8.75 20.85
C ARG A 155 -22.71 -9.26 19.95
N THR A 156 -22.00 -8.35 19.30
CA THR A 156 -20.89 -8.70 18.38
C THR A 156 -19.75 -9.37 19.13
N MET A 157 -19.46 -8.99 20.37
CA MET A 157 -18.44 -9.64 21.20
C MET A 157 -18.70 -11.14 21.42
N GLU A 158 -19.97 -11.56 21.43
CA GLU A 158 -20.36 -12.97 21.62
C GLU A 158 -20.38 -13.77 20.31
N GLN A 159 -20.43 -13.09 19.16
CA GLN A 159 -20.52 -13.71 17.84
C GLN A 159 -19.17 -14.29 17.38
N TYR A 160 -19.27 -15.23 16.44
CA TYR A 160 -18.13 -15.83 15.73
C TYR A 160 -18.00 -15.25 14.32
N PRO A 161 -16.82 -15.32 13.68
CA PRO A 161 -16.61 -14.75 12.36
C PRO A 161 -17.62 -15.18 11.30
N HIS A 162 -18.05 -16.45 11.30
CA HIS A 162 -18.99 -16.98 10.31
C HIS A 162 -20.41 -16.40 10.43
N GLN A 163 -20.76 -15.77 11.56
CA GLN A 163 -22.05 -15.14 11.81
C GLN A 163 -22.13 -13.69 11.30
N LEU A 164 -21.04 -13.16 10.75
CA LEU A 164 -20.88 -11.77 10.37
C LEU A 164 -20.79 -11.59 8.85
N SER A 165 -21.27 -10.45 8.34
CA SER A 165 -21.05 -10.06 6.93
C SER A 165 -19.58 -9.75 6.65
N GLY A 166 -19.18 -9.75 5.37
CA GLY A 166 -17.81 -9.40 4.96
C GLY A 166 -17.36 -8.03 5.46
N GLY A 167 -18.22 -7.03 5.34
CA GLY A 167 -17.95 -5.67 5.82
C GLY A 167 -17.82 -5.58 7.35
N MET A 168 -18.62 -6.35 8.11
CA MET A 168 -18.46 -6.41 9.57
C MET A 168 -17.15 -7.08 9.96
N ARG A 169 -16.76 -8.17 9.32
CA ARG A 169 -15.47 -8.83 9.56
C ARG A 169 -14.31 -7.88 9.29
N GLN A 170 -14.36 -7.13 8.19
CA GLN A 170 -13.32 -6.15 7.86
C GLN A 170 -13.21 -5.05 8.93
N ARG A 171 -14.34 -4.52 9.42
CA ARG A 171 -14.36 -3.55 10.54
C ARG A 171 -13.73 -4.12 11.80
N ILE A 172 -13.98 -5.39 12.11
CA ILE A 172 -13.40 -6.07 13.27
C ILE A 172 -11.88 -6.26 13.09
N VAL A 173 -11.42 -6.65 11.91
CA VAL A 173 -9.98 -6.73 11.60
C VAL A 173 -9.31 -5.36 11.79
N ILE A 174 -9.97 -4.28 11.35
CA ILE A 174 -9.52 -2.90 11.60
C ILE A 174 -9.47 -2.61 13.11
N ALA A 175 -10.52 -2.96 13.87
CA ALA A 175 -10.55 -2.77 15.32
C ALA A 175 -9.40 -3.51 16.02
N ILE A 176 -9.11 -4.74 15.62
CA ILE A 176 -7.95 -5.51 16.12
C ILE A 176 -6.63 -4.80 15.79
N ALA A 177 -6.46 -4.30 14.56
CA ALA A 177 -5.27 -3.57 14.15
C ALA A 177 -5.07 -2.28 14.97
N LEU A 178 -6.16 -1.64 15.38
CA LEU A 178 -6.17 -0.41 16.20
C LEU A 178 -6.00 -0.64 17.69
N SER A 179 -6.13 -1.88 18.17
CA SER A 179 -6.26 -2.23 19.60
C SER A 179 -5.14 -1.68 20.49
N ARG A 180 -4.00 -1.35 19.91
CA ARG A 180 -2.81 -0.83 20.60
C ARG A 180 -2.35 0.56 20.13
N ASN A 181 -3.23 1.28 19.45
CA ASN A 181 -2.94 2.62 18.94
C ASN A 181 -1.61 2.70 18.17
N PRO A 182 -1.43 1.93 17.08
CA PRO A 182 -0.18 1.88 16.34
C PRO A 182 0.12 3.23 15.68
N LYS A 183 1.41 3.53 15.46
CA LYS A 183 1.85 4.70 14.68
C LYS A 183 1.65 4.49 13.18
N VAL A 184 1.76 3.24 12.74
CA VAL A 184 1.65 2.87 11.32
C VAL A 184 0.69 1.71 11.15
N ILE A 185 -0.18 1.81 10.16
CA ILE A 185 -1.01 0.70 9.68
C ILE A 185 -0.63 0.40 8.23
N ILE A 186 -0.35 -0.87 7.95
CA ILE A 186 -0.18 -1.38 6.59
C ILE A 186 -1.48 -2.06 6.17
N CYS A 187 -2.11 -1.56 5.12
CA CYS A 187 -3.32 -2.12 4.54
C CYS A 187 -2.95 -2.85 3.24
N ASP A 188 -2.90 -4.18 3.26
CA ASP A 188 -2.59 -4.98 2.07
C ASP A 188 -3.89 -5.43 1.40
N GLU A 189 -4.30 -4.72 0.37
CA GLU A 189 -5.55 -4.92 -0.39
C GLU A 189 -6.82 -5.06 0.50
N PRO A 190 -7.09 -4.14 1.43
CA PRO A 190 -8.07 -4.34 2.50
C PRO A 190 -9.53 -4.36 2.01
N THR A 191 -9.79 -4.10 0.74
CA THR A 191 -11.15 -3.97 0.18
C THR A 191 -11.41 -4.86 -1.03
N THR A 192 -10.47 -5.67 -1.47
CA THR A 192 -10.55 -6.46 -2.72
C THR A 192 -11.70 -7.47 -2.73
N ALA A 193 -12.08 -8.02 -1.56
CA ALA A 193 -13.17 -9.00 -1.43
C ALA A 193 -14.55 -8.37 -1.10
N LEU A 194 -14.69 -7.04 -1.23
CA LEU A 194 -15.89 -6.32 -0.84
C LEU A 194 -16.58 -5.70 -2.05
N ASP A 195 -17.91 -5.58 -1.99
CA ASP A 195 -18.65 -4.79 -2.98
C ASP A 195 -18.30 -3.29 -2.89
N VAL A 196 -18.54 -2.55 -3.98
CA VAL A 196 -18.15 -1.14 -4.13
C VAL A 196 -18.69 -0.25 -3.01
N THR A 197 -19.94 -0.51 -2.57
CA THR A 197 -20.58 0.31 -1.51
C THR A 197 -19.88 0.08 -0.17
N ILE A 198 -19.62 -1.16 0.19
CA ILE A 198 -18.92 -1.51 1.43
C ILE A 198 -17.46 -1.06 1.36
N GLN A 199 -16.80 -1.24 0.20
CA GLN A 199 -15.45 -0.72 -0.04
C GLN A 199 -15.36 0.76 0.29
N ASN A 200 -16.25 1.60 -0.25
CA ASN A 200 -16.25 3.04 0.01
C ASN A 200 -16.38 3.36 1.51
N ARG A 201 -17.27 2.67 2.21
CA ARG A 201 -17.44 2.84 3.67
C ARG A 201 -16.21 2.44 4.48
N ILE A 202 -15.47 1.41 4.05
CA ILE A 202 -14.22 1.01 4.69
C ILE A 202 -13.11 2.03 4.42
N LEU A 203 -13.03 2.59 3.21
CA LEU A 203 -12.07 3.66 2.90
C LEU A 203 -12.34 4.92 3.74
N ASP A 204 -13.61 5.35 3.83
CA ASP A 204 -14.00 6.48 4.68
C ASP A 204 -13.64 6.24 6.15
N LEU A 205 -13.84 5.01 6.64
CA LEU A 205 -13.44 4.60 7.98
C LEU A 205 -11.93 4.72 8.19
N ILE A 206 -11.11 4.18 7.26
CA ILE A 206 -9.64 4.24 7.34
C ILE A 206 -9.17 5.70 7.33
N GLN A 207 -9.71 6.54 6.46
CA GLN A 207 -9.37 7.98 6.43
C GLN A 207 -9.76 8.69 7.73
N LYS A 208 -10.97 8.42 8.25
CA LYS A 208 -11.41 8.98 9.53
C LYS A 208 -10.44 8.62 10.65
N ILE A 209 -10.09 7.33 10.77
CA ILE A 209 -9.15 6.83 11.77
C ILE A 209 -7.76 7.46 11.61
N GLN A 210 -7.25 7.50 10.38
CA GLN A 210 -5.96 8.10 10.05
C GLN A 210 -5.89 9.54 10.58
N ARG A 211 -6.92 10.36 10.29
CA ARG A 211 -6.99 11.76 10.71
C ARG A 211 -7.19 11.92 12.22
N THR A 212 -8.12 11.16 12.82
CA THR A 212 -8.49 11.33 14.23
C THR A 212 -7.44 10.80 15.20
N ARG A 213 -6.68 9.78 14.82
CA ARG A 213 -5.63 9.18 15.64
C ARG A 213 -4.22 9.58 15.25
N GLY A 214 -4.05 10.34 14.15
CA GLY A 214 -2.72 10.74 13.66
C GLY A 214 -1.86 9.55 13.21
N ILE A 215 -2.46 8.53 12.58
CA ILE A 215 -1.78 7.32 12.15
C ILE A 215 -1.27 7.49 10.72
N SER A 216 -0.04 7.03 10.44
CA SER A 216 0.48 6.95 9.08
C SER A 216 0.07 5.63 8.44
N VAL A 217 -0.23 5.62 7.14
CA VAL A 217 -0.77 4.45 6.45
C VAL A 217 0.07 4.11 5.22
N ILE A 218 0.47 2.84 5.08
CA ILE A 218 0.88 2.26 3.80
C ILE A 218 -0.33 1.52 3.24
N PHE A 219 -0.85 1.99 2.11
CA PHE A 219 -2.04 1.42 1.48
C PHE A 219 -1.66 0.71 0.18
N ILE A 220 -1.82 -0.60 0.13
CA ILE A 220 -1.49 -1.42 -1.04
C ILE A 220 -2.78 -1.77 -1.77
N THR A 221 -2.81 -1.49 -3.07
CA THR A 221 -3.93 -1.83 -3.95
C THR A 221 -3.49 -1.89 -5.41
N HIS A 222 -4.26 -2.55 -6.24
CA HIS A 222 -4.16 -2.47 -7.70
C HIS A 222 -5.21 -1.50 -8.30
N ASN A 223 -6.11 -0.96 -7.49
CA ASN A 223 -7.19 -0.08 -7.94
C ASN A 223 -6.85 1.40 -7.74
N LEU A 224 -6.50 2.09 -8.82
CA LEU A 224 -6.17 3.52 -8.79
C LEU A 224 -7.34 4.42 -8.38
N GLY A 225 -8.59 4.03 -8.64
CA GLY A 225 -9.75 4.78 -8.16
C GLY A 225 -9.82 4.83 -6.62
N VAL A 226 -9.38 3.76 -5.95
CA VAL A 226 -9.22 3.73 -4.49
C VAL A 226 -8.11 4.67 -4.04
N VAL A 227 -6.98 4.66 -4.76
CA VAL A 227 -5.83 5.52 -4.45
C VAL A 227 -6.19 7.00 -4.53
N ALA A 228 -6.90 7.38 -5.58
CA ALA A 228 -7.39 8.75 -5.79
C ALA A 228 -8.16 9.28 -4.57
N LYS A 229 -8.90 8.40 -3.88
CA LYS A 229 -9.70 8.77 -2.71
C LYS A 229 -8.87 8.90 -1.43
N ILE A 230 -7.83 8.08 -1.21
CA ILE A 230 -7.21 7.94 0.11
C ILE A 230 -5.78 8.48 0.20
N ALA A 231 -4.98 8.42 -0.89
CA ALA A 231 -3.55 8.63 -0.84
C ALA A 231 -3.12 10.11 -0.83
N ASP A 232 -2.04 10.42 -0.13
CA ASP A 232 -1.29 11.68 -0.20
C ASP A 232 -0.12 11.54 -1.18
N TYR A 233 0.59 10.41 -1.11
CA TYR A 233 1.67 10.03 -2.03
C TYR A 233 1.42 8.67 -2.66
N VAL A 234 1.98 8.47 -3.85
CA VAL A 234 1.82 7.24 -4.62
C VAL A 234 3.18 6.74 -5.10
N GLY A 235 3.47 5.48 -4.82
CA GLY A 235 4.58 4.73 -5.43
C GLY A 235 4.03 3.71 -6.42
N VAL A 236 4.30 3.90 -7.70
CA VAL A 236 3.91 2.95 -8.76
C VAL A 236 4.99 1.89 -8.87
N MET A 237 4.61 0.64 -8.62
CA MET A 237 5.54 -0.50 -8.64
C MET A 237 5.37 -1.34 -9.90
N TYR A 238 6.49 -1.72 -10.49
CA TYR A 238 6.55 -2.67 -11.60
C TYR A 238 7.76 -3.60 -11.44
N ALA A 239 7.56 -4.90 -11.61
CA ALA A 239 8.64 -5.91 -11.61
C ALA A 239 9.65 -5.74 -10.44
N GLY A 240 9.17 -5.53 -9.21
CA GLY A 240 10.00 -5.43 -8.00
C GLY A 240 10.64 -4.06 -7.75
N LYS A 241 10.28 -3.02 -8.51
CA LYS A 241 10.79 -1.65 -8.35
C LYS A 241 9.69 -0.62 -8.26
N ILE A 242 9.97 0.53 -7.62
CA ILE A 242 9.18 1.75 -7.80
C ILE A 242 9.70 2.44 -9.05
N ILE A 243 8.83 2.63 -10.03
CA ILE A 243 9.14 3.23 -11.32
C ILE A 243 8.65 4.67 -11.46
N GLU A 244 7.67 5.05 -10.66
CA GLU A 244 7.21 6.42 -10.54
C GLU A 244 6.78 6.68 -9.10
N PHE A 245 7.17 7.81 -8.52
CA PHE A 245 6.85 8.21 -7.17
C PHE A 245 6.54 9.71 -7.13
N GLY A 246 5.44 10.06 -6.49
CA GLY A 246 5.07 11.47 -6.36
C GLY A 246 3.89 11.66 -5.41
N ASN A 247 3.52 12.93 -5.17
CA ASN A 247 2.25 13.19 -4.54
C ASN A 247 1.09 12.77 -5.47
N ILE A 248 -0.12 12.70 -4.95
CA ILE A 248 -1.28 12.24 -5.71
C ILE A 248 -1.50 13.05 -7.00
N PHE A 249 -1.22 14.36 -6.98
CA PHE A 249 -1.40 15.24 -8.13
C PHE A 249 -0.32 15.00 -9.19
N ASP A 250 0.93 14.75 -8.79
CA ASP A 250 2.03 14.40 -9.69
C ASP A 250 1.67 13.15 -10.51
N VAL A 251 1.28 12.07 -9.83
CA VAL A 251 1.06 10.76 -10.48
C VAL A 251 -0.24 10.71 -11.27
N PHE A 252 -1.30 11.41 -10.85
CA PHE A 252 -2.61 11.36 -11.53
C PHE A 252 -2.78 12.42 -12.60
N PHE A 253 -2.16 13.59 -12.47
CA PHE A 253 -2.37 14.70 -13.40
C PHE A 253 -1.15 15.06 -14.25
N ASP A 254 0.03 14.58 -13.88
CA ASP A 254 1.27 14.75 -14.65
C ASP A 254 2.09 13.43 -14.69
N PRO A 255 1.45 12.27 -14.96
CA PRO A 255 2.15 10.99 -15.01
C PRO A 255 3.23 11.04 -16.11
N ARG A 256 4.40 10.49 -15.81
CA ARG A 256 5.56 10.56 -16.72
C ARG A 256 6.01 9.20 -17.22
N HIS A 257 5.69 8.12 -16.50
CA HIS A 257 6.07 6.78 -16.92
C HIS A 257 4.98 6.15 -17.82
N PRO A 258 5.32 5.57 -19.00
CA PRO A 258 4.33 4.95 -19.88
C PRO A 258 3.50 3.83 -19.24
N TYR A 259 4.04 3.10 -18.26
CA TYR A 259 3.28 2.14 -17.46
C TYR A 259 2.18 2.82 -16.64
N THR A 260 2.48 3.96 -16.02
CA THR A 260 1.49 4.75 -15.26
C THR A 260 0.39 5.27 -16.18
N TRP A 261 0.74 5.68 -17.42
CA TRP A 261 -0.24 6.04 -18.45
C TRP A 261 -1.21 4.88 -18.71
N GLY A 262 -0.66 3.67 -18.86
CA GLY A 262 -1.47 2.47 -19.07
C GLY A 262 -2.39 2.17 -17.89
N LEU A 263 -1.88 2.27 -16.66
CA LEU A 263 -2.69 2.06 -15.45
C LEU A 263 -3.83 3.08 -15.31
N LEU A 264 -3.55 4.35 -15.58
CA LEU A 264 -4.56 5.42 -15.53
C LEU A 264 -5.61 5.27 -16.64
N SER A 265 -5.18 4.84 -17.84
CA SER A 265 -6.09 4.57 -18.96
C SER A 265 -7.01 3.37 -18.71
N ALA A 266 -6.63 2.46 -17.82
CA ALA A 266 -7.43 1.29 -17.46
C ALA A 266 -8.49 1.56 -16.36
N ILE A 267 -8.53 2.76 -15.75
CA ILE A 267 -9.58 3.11 -14.77
C ILE A 267 -10.92 3.20 -15.54
N PRO A 268 -12.02 2.54 -15.13
CA PRO A 268 -13.32 2.69 -15.79
C PRO A 268 -13.82 4.14 -15.73
N ASP A 269 -14.26 4.69 -16.84
CA ASP A 269 -14.97 5.98 -16.89
C ASP A 269 -16.47 5.72 -16.86
N VAL A 270 -17.19 6.39 -15.97
CA VAL A 270 -18.65 6.25 -15.82
C VAL A 270 -19.38 6.82 -17.06
N SER A 271 -18.72 7.67 -17.82
CA SER A 271 -19.24 8.30 -19.04
C SER A 271 -18.98 7.50 -20.32
N ASP A 272 -18.15 6.47 -20.28
CA ASP A 272 -17.74 5.70 -21.46
C ASP A 272 -18.80 4.64 -21.81
N GLU A 273 -19.82 5.02 -22.58
CA GLU A 273 -20.86 4.09 -23.11
C GLU A 273 -20.30 3.01 -24.06
N LYS A 274 -19.04 3.10 -24.50
CA LYS A 274 -18.44 2.22 -25.52
C LYS A 274 -17.50 1.13 -25.00
N GLY A 275 -17.27 1.04 -23.69
CA GLY A 275 -16.80 -0.19 -23.05
C GLY A 275 -15.41 -0.77 -23.42
N ASP A 276 -14.63 -0.14 -24.26
CA ASP A 276 -13.27 -0.60 -24.57
C ASP A 276 -12.28 -0.15 -23.48
N LEU A 277 -12.20 -0.94 -22.42
CA LEU A 277 -11.18 -0.75 -21.38
C LEU A 277 -9.78 -0.93 -21.99
N TYR A 278 -8.96 0.12 -21.91
CA TYR A 278 -7.57 0.00 -22.29
C TYR A 278 -6.88 -1.02 -21.36
N SER A 279 -6.20 -1.99 -21.96
CA SER A 279 -5.34 -2.92 -21.24
C SER A 279 -3.89 -2.73 -21.67
N ILE A 280 -2.97 -2.72 -20.70
CA ILE A 280 -1.54 -2.67 -21.00
C ILE A 280 -1.16 -3.94 -21.77
N PRO A 281 -0.62 -3.85 -22.99
CA PRO A 281 -0.35 -5.02 -23.83
C PRO A 281 0.73 -5.92 -23.21
N GLY A 282 0.70 -7.21 -23.56
CA GLY A 282 1.68 -8.20 -23.10
C GLY A 282 1.49 -8.62 -21.63
N THR A 283 2.46 -9.37 -21.13
CA THR A 283 2.50 -9.88 -19.75
C THR A 283 3.68 -9.31 -18.98
N PRO A 284 3.56 -9.12 -17.66
CA PRO A 284 4.71 -8.76 -16.81
C PRO A 284 5.86 -9.76 -16.97
N PRO A 285 7.12 -9.32 -16.82
CA PRO A 285 8.26 -10.21 -16.94
C PRO A 285 8.26 -11.28 -15.87
N ASN A 286 8.77 -12.46 -16.20
CA ASN A 286 9.01 -13.50 -15.21
C ASN A 286 10.23 -13.13 -14.36
N LEU A 287 10.01 -12.83 -13.08
CA LEU A 287 11.05 -12.44 -12.13
C LEU A 287 12.02 -13.58 -11.75
N ALA A 288 11.83 -14.79 -12.28
CA ALA A 288 12.80 -15.86 -12.21
C ALA A 288 13.94 -15.70 -13.25
N ASN A 289 13.73 -14.90 -14.28
CA ASN A 289 14.73 -14.59 -15.29
C ASN A 289 15.49 -13.31 -14.89
N GLU A 290 16.74 -13.23 -15.31
CA GLU A 290 17.50 -11.97 -15.21
C GLU A 290 16.84 -10.89 -16.08
N ILE A 291 16.59 -9.72 -15.49
CA ILE A 291 16.07 -8.57 -16.20
C ILE A 291 17.24 -7.68 -16.59
N VAL A 292 17.46 -7.55 -17.90
CA VAL A 292 18.45 -6.64 -18.47
C VAL A 292 17.72 -5.39 -18.96
N GLY A 293 18.20 -4.21 -18.55
CA GLY A 293 17.56 -2.95 -18.90
C GLY A 293 16.27 -2.69 -18.12
N ASP A 294 15.38 -1.88 -18.72
CA ASP A 294 14.08 -1.58 -18.14
C ASP A 294 13.15 -2.79 -18.24
N ALA A 295 12.62 -3.21 -17.10
CA ALA A 295 11.67 -4.33 -17.03
C ALA A 295 10.39 -4.10 -17.86
N PHE A 296 10.01 -2.84 -18.07
CA PHE A 296 8.84 -2.47 -18.86
C PHE A 296 9.11 -2.35 -20.37
N ALA A 297 10.37 -2.27 -20.82
CA ALA A 297 10.74 -2.09 -22.21
C ALA A 297 9.98 -2.99 -23.21
N PRO A 298 9.80 -4.31 -22.96
CA PRO A 298 9.07 -5.18 -23.89
C PRO A 298 7.58 -4.84 -24.07
N ARG A 299 7.01 -4.07 -23.14
CA ARG A 299 5.59 -3.65 -23.14
C ARG A 299 5.43 -2.16 -23.41
N ASN A 300 6.54 -1.42 -23.49
CA ASN A 300 6.56 0.01 -23.68
C ASN A 300 6.54 0.36 -25.17
N PRO A 301 5.44 0.92 -25.72
CA PRO A 301 5.41 1.30 -27.14
C PRO A 301 6.37 2.46 -27.48
N TYR A 302 6.92 3.11 -26.45
CA TYR A 302 7.86 4.23 -26.57
C TYR A 302 9.28 3.84 -26.16
N ALA A 303 9.57 2.52 -26.06
CA ALA A 303 10.88 2.04 -25.65
C ALA A 303 11.99 2.52 -26.58
N LEU A 304 13.09 2.97 -26.00
CA LEU A 304 14.32 3.34 -26.70
C LEU A 304 15.28 2.15 -26.70
N ASP A 305 16.25 2.14 -27.60
CA ASP A 305 17.31 1.10 -27.64
C ASP A 305 18.05 0.94 -26.31
N ILE A 306 18.16 2.01 -25.54
CA ILE A 306 18.82 2.00 -24.23
C ILE A 306 17.99 1.25 -23.19
N ASP A 307 16.65 1.26 -23.26
CA ASP A 307 15.78 0.54 -22.35
C ASP A 307 16.04 -0.97 -22.34
N PHE A 308 16.51 -1.53 -23.46
CA PHE A 308 16.88 -2.95 -23.56
C PHE A 308 18.30 -3.26 -23.09
N LYS A 309 19.10 -2.25 -22.71
CA LYS A 309 20.54 -2.41 -22.39
C LYS A 309 20.88 -1.97 -20.97
N ALA A 310 20.18 -0.95 -20.46
CA ALA A 310 20.49 -0.35 -19.18
C ALA A 310 19.19 0.05 -18.46
N GLU A 311 19.14 -0.21 -17.17
CA GLU A 311 18.02 0.19 -16.32
C GLU A 311 18.02 1.71 -16.14
N PRO A 312 16.85 2.38 -16.29
CA PRO A 312 16.77 3.82 -16.10
C PRO A 312 17.00 4.19 -14.62
N PRO A 313 17.79 5.23 -14.33
CA PRO A 313 17.87 5.78 -13.00
C PRO A 313 16.56 6.48 -12.64
N MET A 314 16.37 6.78 -11.34
CA MET A 314 15.26 7.59 -10.88
C MET A 314 15.53 9.08 -11.17
N PHE A 315 14.93 9.62 -12.23
CA PHE A 315 15.00 11.02 -12.59
C PHE A 315 14.11 11.87 -11.69
N LYS A 316 14.60 13.02 -11.26
CA LYS A 316 13.83 13.99 -10.49
C LYS A 316 13.10 14.95 -11.45
N VAL A 317 11.76 14.87 -11.48
CA VAL A 317 10.91 15.74 -12.32
C VAL A 317 10.54 17.04 -11.56
N SER A 318 10.18 16.91 -10.27
CA SER A 318 9.87 18.06 -9.41
C SER A 318 10.43 17.85 -7.99
N SER A 319 10.05 18.69 -7.03
CA SER A 319 10.43 18.52 -5.62
C SER A 319 9.86 17.24 -5.00
N THR A 320 8.75 16.74 -5.52
CA THR A 320 8.00 15.57 -5.02
C THR A 320 7.90 14.44 -6.03
N HIS A 321 8.16 14.69 -7.32
CA HIS A 321 7.94 13.75 -8.41
C HIS A 321 9.25 13.15 -8.94
N TYR A 322 9.31 11.83 -8.98
CA TYR A 322 10.47 11.03 -9.44
C TYR A 322 10.01 9.92 -10.37
N VAL A 323 10.78 9.65 -11.44
CA VAL A 323 10.41 8.70 -12.51
C VAL A 323 11.61 7.93 -13.01
N ALA A 324 11.50 6.60 -13.08
CA ALA A 324 12.51 5.72 -13.64
C ALA A 324 12.19 5.41 -15.12
N SER A 325 12.49 6.33 -16.00
CA SER A 325 12.32 6.16 -17.45
C SER A 325 13.36 6.94 -18.22
N TRP A 326 13.99 6.32 -19.21
CA TRP A 326 14.93 6.99 -20.12
C TRP A 326 14.27 8.10 -20.94
N LEU A 327 12.95 8.13 -21.05
CA LEU A 327 12.22 9.26 -21.67
C LEU A 327 12.38 10.58 -20.90
N MET A 328 12.89 10.53 -19.67
CA MET A 328 13.20 11.72 -18.85
C MET A 328 14.61 12.27 -19.09
N ASP A 329 15.46 11.56 -19.82
CA ASP A 329 16.80 12.05 -20.21
C ASP A 329 16.65 13.20 -21.23
N GLU A 330 17.44 14.25 -21.08
CA GLU A 330 17.40 15.44 -21.95
C GLU A 330 17.65 15.13 -23.43
N ARG A 331 18.33 14.01 -23.72
CA ARG A 331 18.65 13.53 -25.08
C ARG A 331 17.55 12.69 -25.69
N ALA A 332 16.57 12.27 -24.89
CA ALA A 332 15.47 11.44 -25.36
C ALA A 332 14.52 12.22 -26.29
N PRO A 333 13.86 11.55 -27.24
CA PRO A 333 12.82 12.18 -28.03
C PRO A 333 11.68 12.60 -27.10
N LYS A 334 11.07 13.76 -27.38
CA LYS A 334 9.88 14.19 -26.66
C LYS A 334 8.71 13.29 -27.02
N VAL A 335 8.24 12.53 -26.07
CA VAL A 335 7.05 11.69 -26.17
C VAL A 335 5.94 12.29 -25.34
N GLU A 336 4.78 12.46 -25.94
CA GLU A 336 3.58 12.92 -25.23
C GLU A 336 2.70 11.73 -24.84
N MET A 337 2.03 11.87 -23.69
CA MET A 337 1.03 10.87 -23.30
C MET A 337 -0.13 10.81 -24.33
N PRO A 338 -0.81 9.66 -24.46
CA PRO A 338 -1.95 9.50 -25.39
C PRO A 338 -3.01 10.57 -25.18
N GLU A 339 -3.61 11.07 -26.28
CA GLU A 339 -4.61 12.13 -26.23
C GLU A 339 -5.83 11.72 -25.40
N THR A 340 -6.28 10.47 -25.53
CA THR A 340 -7.36 9.89 -24.71
C THR A 340 -7.08 9.99 -23.22
N LEU A 341 -5.83 9.83 -22.78
CA LEU A 341 -5.43 9.99 -21.38
C LEU A 341 -5.43 11.48 -20.98
N LYS A 342 -5.00 12.39 -21.86
CA LYS A 342 -5.07 13.83 -21.60
C LYS A 342 -6.50 14.30 -21.39
N GLU A 343 -7.41 13.87 -22.25
CA GLU A 343 -8.86 14.16 -22.14
C GLU A 343 -9.43 13.63 -20.82
N ARG A 344 -9.06 12.41 -20.45
CA ARG A 344 -9.49 11.77 -19.22
C ARG A 344 -8.97 12.52 -17.98
N ILE A 345 -7.69 12.90 -17.95
CA ILE A 345 -7.12 13.70 -16.88
C ILE A 345 -7.84 15.04 -16.77
N ALA A 346 -8.20 15.65 -17.89
CA ALA A 346 -8.98 16.89 -17.92
C ALA A 346 -10.40 16.71 -17.34
N SER A 347 -11.06 15.56 -17.61
CA SER A 347 -12.34 15.20 -17.01
C SER A 347 -12.22 15.00 -15.49
N MET A 348 -11.26 14.21 -15.05
CA MET A 348 -10.98 14.00 -13.61
C MET A 348 -10.78 15.32 -12.84
N ARG A 349 -10.10 16.29 -13.45
CA ARG A 349 -9.94 17.63 -12.86
C ARG A 349 -11.25 18.39 -12.73
N LYS A 350 -12.16 18.27 -13.72
CA LYS A 350 -13.47 18.94 -13.70
C LYS A 350 -14.43 18.32 -12.70
N GLU A 351 -14.42 17.01 -12.59
CA GLU A 351 -15.32 16.24 -11.70
C GLU A 351 -14.95 16.39 -10.22
N GLY A 352 -13.81 17.03 -9.91
CA GLY A 352 -13.35 17.22 -8.53
C GLY A 352 -13.10 15.91 -7.78
N LEU A 353 -12.73 14.84 -8.48
CA LEU A 353 -12.47 13.51 -7.90
C LEU A 353 -11.49 13.52 -6.73
N PHE A 354 -10.72 14.60 -6.57
CA PHE A 354 -9.72 14.83 -5.53
C PHE A 354 -10.10 15.95 -4.54
N TYR A 355 -11.32 16.51 -4.65
CA TYR A 355 -11.83 17.48 -3.66
C TYR A 355 -12.31 16.72 -2.41
N VAL A 356 -11.36 16.35 -1.57
CA VAL A 356 -11.66 16.07 -0.17
C VAL A 356 -11.51 17.41 0.56
N GLU A 357 -12.60 17.93 1.12
CA GLU A 357 -12.57 19.15 1.94
C GLU A 357 -11.43 19.06 2.97
N GLY A 358 -10.49 19.99 2.90
CA GLY A 358 -9.35 20.09 3.83
C GLY A 358 -7.99 19.66 3.30
N ARG A 359 -7.83 19.38 2.00
CA ARG A 359 -6.51 19.23 1.35
C ARG A 359 -6.22 20.50 0.55
N SER A 360 -5.66 21.52 1.18
CA SER A 360 -5.05 22.71 0.55
C SER A 360 -3.59 22.80 0.94
#